data_9a607b8675ed8f07469544aa102f110d
#
_entry.id   9a607b8675ed8f07469544aa102f110d
#
_cell.length_a   1.000
_cell.length_b   1.000
_cell.length_c   1.000
_cell.angle_alpha   90.00
_cell.angle_beta   90.00
_cell.angle_gamma   90.00
#
_symmetry.space_group_name_H-M   'P 1'
#
loop_
_entity.id
_entity.type
_entity.pdbx_description
1 polymer ?
#
loop_
_entity_poly.entity_id
_entity_poly.type
_entity_poly.pdbx_seq_one_letter_code
_entity_poly.pdbx_strand_id
1 'polypeptide(L)'
;MAILAQKYGDICDIVGHGSSGVVLLSHKVQECNPNLGRFYAIKVFRRGVESTETAYRRRVDAEFFISSSLQHQNIVQTFDLLRIGNDSLCECLEYCSGGDLHSLVIASGQLEQAEADCFFKQLMHGINFIHEMGIAHRDLKPENLLLSSNGCLKISDFGSAECFRLAWENHTHMSRTRRGSHPFISPEQYLCEEFDPRLVDIWAAAMTYLVMRTGRIPWKIATDQDESFRDYVADRMVGRGHFFIEEICNMASRRVIYSMLNIEYVRRPMSTEILDSRWLQETKTCTAAGSRPL
;
A
#
# COMPACT_ATOMS: atom_id res chain seq x y z
N MET A 1 -19.33 -11.75 -18.88
CA MET A 1 -20.06 -12.36 -17.74
C MET A 1 -19.84 -13.87 -17.65
N ALA A 2 -20.07 -14.66 -18.74
CA ALA A 2 -19.94 -16.14 -18.66
C ALA A 2 -18.55 -16.62 -18.18
N ILE A 3 -17.45 -16.06 -18.69
CA ILE A 3 -16.09 -16.46 -18.30
C ILE A 3 -15.82 -16.10 -16.83
N LEU A 4 -16.30 -14.93 -16.37
CA LEU A 4 -16.15 -14.51 -14.97
C LEU A 4 -16.84 -15.49 -14.03
N ALA A 5 -18.14 -15.77 -14.29
CA ALA A 5 -18.92 -16.72 -13.47
C ALA A 5 -18.31 -18.14 -13.51
N GLN A 6 -17.84 -18.59 -14.65
CA GLN A 6 -17.20 -19.91 -14.79
C GLN A 6 -15.91 -20.01 -13.97
N LYS A 7 -15.05 -18.98 -13.98
CA LYS A 7 -13.75 -19.01 -13.28
C LYS A 7 -13.85 -18.62 -11.82
N TYR A 8 -14.64 -17.61 -11.48
CA TYR A 8 -14.66 -16.93 -10.19
C TYR A 8 -16.00 -17.01 -9.45
N GLY A 9 -17.01 -17.68 -10.04
CA GLY A 9 -18.33 -17.83 -9.45
C GLY A 9 -19.21 -16.61 -9.61
N ASP A 10 -20.33 -16.59 -8.88
CA ASP A 10 -21.33 -15.54 -8.97
C ASP A 10 -21.01 -14.34 -8.07
N ILE A 11 -21.38 -13.16 -8.52
CA ILE A 11 -21.30 -11.93 -7.73
C ILE A 11 -22.35 -12.01 -6.62
N CYS A 12 -21.93 -11.83 -5.38
CA CYS A 12 -22.81 -11.93 -4.21
C CYS A 12 -22.93 -10.63 -3.40
N ASP A 13 -21.94 -9.69 -3.52
CA ASP A 13 -21.98 -8.43 -2.76
C ASP A 13 -21.11 -7.35 -3.41
N ILE A 14 -21.20 -6.13 -2.88
CA ILE A 14 -20.32 -4.99 -3.16
C ILE A 14 -19.50 -4.72 -1.90
N VAL A 15 -18.18 -4.88 -1.98
CA VAL A 15 -17.30 -4.74 -0.81
C VAL A 15 -16.51 -3.43 -0.78
N GLY A 16 -16.52 -2.65 -1.87
CA GLY A 16 -15.82 -1.37 -1.89
C GLY A 16 -16.19 -0.47 -3.05
N HIS A 17 -16.05 0.83 -2.81
CA HIS A 17 -16.13 1.89 -3.81
C HIS A 17 -14.86 2.73 -3.72
N GLY A 18 -14.13 2.86 -4.81
CA GLY A 18 -12.91 3.65 -4.89
C GLY A 18 -12.89 4.63 -6.06
N SER A 19 -11.85 5.45 -6.13
CA SER A 19 -11.61 6.38 -7.25
C SER A 19 -11.45 5.64 -8.57
N SER A 20 -10.88 4.44 -8.54
CA SER A 20 -10.61 3.59 -9.71
C SER A 20 -11.83 2.79 -10.18
N GLY A 21 -12.85 2.61 -9.32
CA GLY A 21 -14.03 1.80 -9.66
C GLY A 21 -14.76 1.20 -8.46
N VAL A 22 -15.41 0.07 -8.70
CA VAL A 22 -16.19 -0.68 -7.70
C VAL A 22 -15.55 -2.04 -7.49
N VAL A 23 -15.47 -2.50 -6.25
CA VAL A 23 -15.01 -3.84 -5.91
C VAL A 23 -16.20 -4.71 -5.51
N LEU A 24 -16.41 -5.77 -6.25
CA LEU A 24 -17.47 -6.75 -6.04
C LEU A 24 -16.88 -7.99 -5.36
N LEU A 25 -17.68 -8.64 -4.52
CA LEU A 25 -17.37 -9.95 -3.97
C LEU A 25 -17.97 -11.03 -4.88
N SER A 26 -17.20 -12.01 -5.26
CA SER A 26 -17.69 -13.20 -5.93
C SER A 26 -17.40 -14.45 -5.12
N HIS A 27 -18.27 -15.45 -5.24
CA HIS A 27 -18.16 -16.73 -4.55
C HIS A 27 -18.22 -17.88 -5.55
N LYS A 28 -17.13 -18.63 -5.62
CA LYS A 28 -17.06 -19.86 -6.43
C LYS A 28 -17.17 -21.08 -5.54
N VAL A 29 -18.25 -21.79 -5.69
CA VAL A 29 -18.51 -23.08 -5.02
C VAL A 29 -17.66 -24.16 -5.67
N GLN A 30 -17.09 -25.07 -4.89
CA GLN A 30 -16.39 -26.24 -5.41
C GLN A 30 -17.41 -27.30 -5.88
N GLU A 31 -17.27 -27.82 -7.09
CA GLU A 31 -18.19 -28.82 -7.65
C GLU A 31 -18.30 -30.08 -6.82
N CYS A 32 -17.21 -30.48 -6.13
CA CYS A 32 -17.15 -31.68 -5.30
C CYS A 32 -17.67 -31.49 -3.86
N ASN A 33 -17.80 -30.24 -3.39
CA ASN A 33 -18.28 -29.92 -2.03
C ASN A 33 -18.94 -28.53 -2.00
N PRO A 34 -20.30 -28.47 -2.04
CA PRO A 34 -21.04 -27.20 -2.06
C PRO A 34 -20.82 -26.32 -0.82
N ASN A 35 -20.33 -26.90 0.30
CA ASN A 35 -20.02 -26.17 1.53
C ASN A 35 -18.62 -25.56 1.53
N LEU A 36 -17.78 -25.89 0.53
CA LEU A 36 -16.46 -25.34 0.32
C LEU A 36 -16.47 -24.43 -0.89
N GLY A 37 -16.31 -23.14 -0.67
CA GLY A 37 -16.21 -22.14 -1.71
C GLY A 37 -15.04 -21.21 -1.50
N ARG A 38 -14.59 -20.60 -2.56
CA ARG A 38 -13.54 -19.56 -2.50
C ARG A 38 -14.13 -18.22 -2.91
N PHE A 39 -13.81 -17.20 -2.09
CA PHE A 39 -14.18 -15.82 -2.38
C PHE A 39 -13.06 -15.12 -3.17
N TYR A 40 -13.50 -14.24 -4.08
CA TYR A 40 -12.61 -13.39 -4.88
C TYR A 40 -13.11 -11.96 -4.85
N ALA A 41 -12.20 -11.01 -4.96
CA ALA A 41 -12.51 -9.60 -5.19
C ALA A 41 -12.45 -9.30 -6.69
N ILE A 42 -13.47 -8.67 -7.22
CA ILE A 42 -13.59 -8.30 -8.63
C ILE A 42 -13.59 -6.78 -8.71
N LYS A 43 -12.43 -6.19 -9.02
CA LYS A 43 -12.27 -4.74 -9.19
C LYS A 43 -12.71 -4.34 -10.60
N VAL A 44 -13.89 -3.74 -10.71
CA VAL A 44 -14.43 -3.22 -11.96
C VAL A 44 -13.96 -1.79 -12.15
N PHE A 45 -13.18 -1.57 -13.21
CA PHE A 45 -12.61 -0.25 -13.49
C PHE A 45 -13.66 0.71 -14.07
N ARG A 46 -13.63 1.95 -13.56
CA ARG A 46 -14.45 3.03 -14.10
C ARG A 46 -13.65 3.79 -15.17
N ARG A 47 -14.26 4.00 -16.33
CA ARG A 47 -13.76 4.95 -17.31
C ARG A 47 -14.15 6.36 -16.90
N GLY A 48 -13.16 7.26 -16.74
CA GLY A 48 -13.43 8.68 -16.50
C GLY A 48 -14.15 9.33 -17.69
N VAL A 49 -15.02 10.29 -17.41
CA VAL A 49 -15.88 10.95 -18.42
C VAL A 49 -15.05 11.57 -19.56
N GLU A 50 -13.87 12.12 -19.25
CA GLU A 50 -12.97 12.77 -20.23
C GLU A 50 -11.88 11.83 -20.76
N SER A 51 -11.85 10.57 -20.32
CA SER A 51 -10.80 9.63 -20.69
C SER A 51 -11.12 8.97 -22.04
N THR A 52 -10.14 9.01 -22.97
CA THR A 52 -10.22 8.24 -24.20
C THR A 52 -10.15 6.75 -23.89
N GLU A 53 -10.72 5.92 -24.74
CA GLU A 53 -10.66 4.44 -24.66
C GLU A 53 -9.21 3.95 -24.55
N THR A 54 -8.31 4.55 -25.36
CA THR A 54 -6.88 4.19 -25.37
C THR A 54 -6.20 4.53 -24.05
N ALA A 55 -6.48 5.71 -23.46
CA ALA A 55 -5.91 6.11 -22.18
C ALA A 55 -6.43 5.23 -21.03
N TYR A 56 -7.73 4.91 -21.06
CA TYR A 56 -8.35 4.01 -20.09
C TYR A 56 -7.68 2.62 -20.13
N ARG A 57 -7.56 2.02 -21.34
CA ARG A 57 -6.93 0.71 -21.50
C ARG A 57 -5.48 0.71 -21.05
N ARG A 58 -4.68 1.70 -21.48
CA ARG A 58 -3.27 1.81 -21.05
C ARG A 58 -3.12 1.85 -19.53
N ARG A 59 -4.00 2.59 -18.84
CA ARG A 59 -3.99 2.66 -17.37
C ARG A 59 -4.29 1.29 -16.75
N VAL A 60 -5.37 0.63 -17.20
CA VAL A 60 -5.77 -0.67 -16.65
C VAL A 60 -4.74 -1.75 -16.97
N ASP A 61 -4.23 -1.79 -18.21
CA ASP A 61 -3.20 -2.75 -18.61
C ASP A 61 -1.92 -2.56 -17.78
N ALA A 62 -1.48 -1.31 -17.55
CA ALA A 62 -0.29 -1.02 -16.75
C ALA A 62 -0.45 -1.49 -15.30
N GLU A 63 -1.61 -1.21 -14.68
CA GLU A 63 -1.94 -1.66 -13.32
C GLU A 63 -1.92 -3.18 -13.24
N PHE A 64 -2.62 -3.85 -14.17
CA PHE A 64 -2.67 -5.31 -14.22
C PHE A 64 -1.30 -5.97 -14.46
N PHE A 65 -0.50 -5.45 -15.39
CA PHE A 65 0.84 -6.02 -15.66
C PHE A 65 1.76 -5.91 -14.45
N ILE A 66 1.69 -4.80 -13.72
CA ILE A 66 2.45 -4.65 -12.48
C ILE A 66 1.91 -5.63 -11.42
N SER A 67 0.64 -5.56 -11.09
CA SER A 67 0.05 -6.35 -9.99
C SER A 67 0.14 -7.86 -10.22
N SER A 68 -0.08 -8.33 -11.46
CA SER A 68 -0.01 -9.76 -11.80
C SER A 68 1.41 -10.34 -11.82
N SER A 69 2.44 -9.48 -11.97
CA SER A 69 3.85 -9.90 -11.91
C SER A 69 4.37 -10.10 -10.49
N LEU A 70 3.65 -9.61 -9.48
CA LEU A 70 4.07 -9.59 -8.08
C LEU A 70 3.47 -10.79 -7.32
N GLN A 71 4.33 -11.70 -6.87
CA GLN A 71 3.92 -12.85 -6.07
C GLN A 71 4.65 -12.83 -4.72
N HIS A 72 3.98 -12.31 -3.69
CA HIS A 72 4.52 -12.21 -2.34
C HIS A 72 3.40 -12.30 -1.30
N GLN A 73 3.68 -12.88 -0.12
CA GLN A 73 2.68 -13.03 0.95
C GLN A 73 2.04 -11.71 1.39
N ASN A 74 2.79 -10.60 1.34
CA ASN A 74 2.33 -9.28 1.75
C ASN A 74 1.87 -8.42 0.55
N ILE A 75 1.48 -9.05 -0.55
CA ILE A 75 0.88 -8.39 -1.73
C ILE A 75 -0.40 -9.13 -2.09
N VAL A 76 -1.46 -8.41 -2.43
CA VAL A 76 -2.71 -8.99 -2.92
C VAL A 76 -2.44 -9.69 -4.24
N GLN A 77 -2.79 -10.97 -4.33
CA GLN A 77 -2.60 -11.74 -5.56
C GLN A 77 -3.60 -11.29 -6.63
N THR A 78 -3.09 -10.97 -7.81
CA THR A 78 -3.87 -10.69 -9.02
C THR A 78 -3.89 -11.93 -9.91
N PHE A 79 -5.09 -12.35 -10.35
CA PHE A 79 -5.26 -13.57 -11.13
C PHE A 79 -5.46 -13.31 -12.62
N ASP A 80 -6.50 -12.54 -12.96
CA ASP A 80 -6.89 -12.31 -14.36
C ASP A 80 -7.36 -10.86 -14.56
N LEU A 81 -7.20 -10.37 -15.79
CA LEU A 81 -7.90 -9.20 -16.33
C LEU A 81 -8.94 -9.67 -17.33
N LEU A 82 -10.22 -9.42 -17.04
CA LEU A 82 -11.33 -9.86 -17.86
C LEU A 82 -12.15 -8.68 -18.38
N ARG A 83 -12.78 -8.89 -19.53
CA ARG A 83 -13.78 -7.97 -20.06
C ARG A 83 -15.16 -8.38 -19.58
N ILE A 84 -15.94 -7.42 -19.07
CA ILE A 84 -17.33 -7.62 -18.62
C ILE A 84 -18.25 -6.64 -19.33
N GLY A 85 -19.45 -7.13 -19.74
CA GLY A 85 -20.43 -6.28 -20.46
C GLY A 85 -19.87 -5.67 -21.76
N ASN A 86 -20.30 -4.44 -22.04
CA ASN A 86 -20.06 -3.76 -23.32
C ASN A 86 -18.76 -2.93 -23.34
N ASP A 87 -17.66 -3.30 -22.64
CA ASP A 87 -16.33 -2.70 -22.70
C ASP A 87 -15.70 -2.36 -21.32
N SER A 88 -16.33 -2.73 -20.22
CA SER A 88 -15.72 -2.58 -18.90
C SER A 88 -14.67 -3.68 -18.68
N LEU A 89 -13.53 -3.30 -18.10
CA LEU A 89 -12.49 -4.22 -17.65
C LEU A 89 -12.61 -4.46 -16.15
N CYS A 90 -12.29 -5.67 -15.71
CA CYS A 90 -12.19 -5.99 -14.29
C CYS A 90 -10.97 -6.84 -14.00
N GLU A 91 -10.32 -6.57 -12.90
CA GLU A 91 -9.31 -7.44 -12.29
C GLU A 91 -9.96 -8.42 -11.32
N CYS A 92 -9.52 -9.68 -11.41
CA CYS A 92 -9.87 -10.72 -10.46
C CYS A 92 -8.73 -10.87 -9.44
N LEU A 93 -9.02 -10.65 -8.18
CA LEU A 93 -8.05 -10.51 -7.10
C LEU A 93 -8.33 -11.49 -5.96
N GLU A 94 -7.32 -11.75 -5.15
CA GLU A 94 -7.47 -12.37 -3.84
C GLU A 94 -8.42 -11.53 -2.98
N TYR A 95 -9.38 -12.20 -2.31
CA TYR A 95 -10.26 -11.54 -1.34
C TYR A 95 -9.64 -11.53 0.04
N CYS A 96 -9.47 -10.35 0.60
CA CYS A 96 -8.95 -10.11 1.94
C CYS A 96 -10.12 -9.82 2.89
N SER A 97 -10.60 -10.86 3.60
CA SER A 97 -11.81 -10.78 4.41
C SER A 97 -11.66 -10.03 5.74
N GLY A 98 -10.44 -9.69 6.14
CA GLY A 98 -10.15 -8.87 7.33
C GLY A 98 -10.37 -7.38 7.12
N GLY A 99 -10.75 -6.94 5.90
CA GLY A 99 -10.94 -5.53 5.57
C GLY A 99 -9.62 -4.79 5.35
N ASP A 100 -9.64 -3.47 5.49
CA ASP A 100 -8.46 -2.62 5.37
C ASP A 100 -7.94 -2.11 6.72
N LEU A 101 -6.68 -1.72 6.75
CA LEU A 101 -6.01 -1.25 7.95
C LEU A 101 -6.59 0.07 8.47
N HIS A 102 -7.13 0.93 7.59
CA HIS A 102 -7.79 2.17 8.00
C HIS A 102 -9.02 1.88 8.84
N SER A 103 -9.89 0.98 8.36
CA SER A 103 -11.10 0.54 9.08
C SER A 103 -10.75 -0.08 10.45
N LEU A 104 -9.66 -0.86 10.53
CA LEU A 104 -9.17 -1.42 11.79
C LEU A 104 -8.73 -0.32 12.77
N VAL A 105 -7.95 0.67 12.30
CA VAL A 105 -7.49 1.79 13.13
C VAL A 105 -8.67 2.64 13.60
N ILE A 106 -9.65 2.92 12.75
CA ILE A 106 -10.87 3.67 13.12
C ILE A 106 -11.64 2.92 14.22
N ALA A 107 -11.82 1.60 14.07
CA ALA A 107 -12.56 0.79 15.04
C ALA A 107 -11.85 0.70 16.39
N SER A 108 -10.52 0.69 16.41
CA SER A 108 -9.70 0.55 17.63
C SER A 108 -9.29 1.89 18.24
N GLY A 109 -9.46 3.01 17.51
CA GLY A 109 -8.91 4.32 17.86
C GLY A 109 -7.40 4.43 17.59
N GLN A 110 -6.64 3.44 17.98
CA GLN A 110 -5.21 3.23 17.68
C GLN A 110 -4.87 1.75 17.91
N LEU A 111 -3.77 1.29 17.32
CA LEU A 111 -3.31 -0.09 17.52
C LEU A 111 -2.31 -0.16 18.67
N GLU A 112 -2.30 -1.30 19.38
CA GLU A 112 -1.26 -1.60 20.34
C GLU A 112 0.11 -1.70 19.67
N GLN A 113 1.18 -1.41 20.42
CA GLN A 113 2.53 -1.37 19.86
C GLN A 113 2.93 -2.67 19.16
N ALA A 114 2.69 -3.81 19.80
CA ALA A 114 3.08 -5.11 19.26
C ALA A 114 2.34 -5.43 17.95
N GLU A 115 1.09 -5.01 17.83
CA GLU A 115 0.27 -5.19 16.63
C GLU A 115 0.73 -4.26 15.50
N ALA A 116 0.92 -2.97 15.80
CA ALA A 116 1.43 -2.01 14.83
C ALA A 116 2.83 -2.38 14.33
N ASP A 117 3.73 -2.81 15.24
CA ASP A 117 5.08 -3.28 14.89
C ASP A 117 5.02 -4.51 13.98
N CYS A 118 4.12 -5.47 14.27
CA CYS A 118 3.90 -6.65 13.43
C CYS A 118 3.42 -6.28 12.03
N PHE A 119 2.40 -5.42 11.90
CA PHE A 119 1.90 -4.97 10.61
C PHE A 119 2.94 -4.15 9.86
N PHE A 120 3.67 -3.29 10.56
CA PHE A 120 4.73 -2.49 9.95
C PHE A 120 5.87 -3.36 9.37
N LYS A 121 6.29 -4.39 10.10
CA LYS A 121 7.29 -5.34 9.60
C LYS A 121 6.81 -6.06 8.34
N GLN A 122 5.55 -6.49 8.30
CA GLN A 122 4.94 -7.10 7.12
C GLN A 122 4.86 -6.12 5.94
N LEU A 123 4.47 -4.86 6.20
CA LEU A 123 4.48 -3.79 5.20
C LEU A 123 5.89 -3.60 4.62
N MET A 124 6.92 -3.52 5.46
CA MET A 124 8.29 -3.34 5.01
C MET A 124 8.81 -4.53 4.19
N HIS A 125 8.40 -5.77 4.49
CA HIS A 125 8.71 -6.93 3.63
C HIS A 125 8.05 -6.80 2.25
N GLY A 126 6.78 -6.37 2.19
CA GLY A 126 6.09 -6.10 0.93
C GLY A 126 6.75 -5.00 0.11
N ILE A 127 7.10 -3.87 0.75
CA ILE A 127 7.80 -2.74 0.09
C ILE A 127 9.16 -3.18 -0.42
N ASN A 128 9.93 -3.92 0.39
CA ASN A 128 11.25 -4.41 -0.03
C ASN A 128 11.14 -5.28 -1.28
N PHE A 129 10.18 -6.20 -1.31
CA PHE A 129 9.95 -7.06 -2.46
C PHE A 129 9.61 -6.26 -3.74
N ILE A 130 8.67 -5.29 -3.68
CA ILE A 130 8.34 -4.50 -4.87
C ILE A 130 9.52 -3.62 -5.33
N HIS A 131 10.31 -3.09 -4.41
CA HIS A 131 11.52 -2.31 -4.74
C HIS A 131 12.60 -3.18 -5.39
N GLU A 132 12.80 -4.43 -4.95
CA GLU A 132 13.68 -5.40 -5.61
C GLU A 132 13.23 -5.71 -7.03
N MET A 133 11.91 -5.81 -7.26
CA MET A 133 11.30 -5.98 -8.57
C MET A 133 11.36 -4.72 -9.46
N GLY A 134 11.94 -3.62 -8.97
CA GLY A 134 12.06 -2.36 -9.71
C GLY A 134 10.79 -1.52 -9.75
N ILE A 135 9.87 -1.74 -8.81
CA ILE A 135 8.55 -1.08 -8.75
C ILE A 135 8.43 -0.28 -7.45
N ALA A 136 7.92 0.95 -7.55
CA ALA A 136 7.48 1.77 -6.42
C ALA A 136 5.95 1.88 -6.44
N HIS A 137 5.32 1.78 -5.28
CA HIS A 137 3.86 1.77 -5.14
C HIS A 137 3.23 3.15 -5.32
N ARG A 138 3.82 4.20 -4.73
CA ARG A 138 3.48 5.60 -4.89
C ARG A 138 2.14 6.07 -4.28
N ASP A 139 1.34 5.17 -3.69
CA ASP A 139 0.12 5.52 -2.95
C ASP A 139 -0.10 4.59 -1.73
N LEU A 140 0.97 4.36 -0.96
CA LEU A 140 0.86 3.61 0.29
C LEU A 140 0.08 4.43 1.32
N LYS A 141 -0.96 3.81 1.88
CA LYS A 141 -1.82 4.37 2.93
C LYS A 141 -2.62 3.24 3.57
N PRO A 142 -3.17 3.41 4.78
CA PRO A 142 -3.92 2.37 5.47
C PRO A 142 -5.08 1.77 4.67
N GLU A 143 -5.74 2.54 3.79
CA GLU A 143 -6.84 2.08 2.93
C GLU A 143 -6.39 1.08 1.86
N ASN A 144 -5.11 1.14 1.44
CA ASN A 144 -4.52 0.25 0.44
C ASN A 144 -3.79 -0.95 1.08
N LEU A 145 -3.90 -1.11 2.40
CA LEU A 145 -3.31 -2.21 3.16
C LEU A 145 -4.43 -3.10 3.68
N LEU A 146 -4.64 -4.22 2.99
CA LEU A 146 -5.72 -5.15 3.29
C LEU A 146 -5.25 -6.24 4.27
N LEU A 147 -6.19 -6.83 4.97
CA LEU A 147 -5.94 -7.90 5.93
C LEU A 147 -6.63 -9.19 5.46
N SER A 148 -5.88 -10.28 5.41
CA SER A 148 -6.45 -11.59 5.18
C SER A 148 -7.23 -12.08 6.40
N SER A 149 -8.00 -13.17 6.28
CA SER A 149 -8.77 -13.75 7.37
C SER A 149 -7.95 -14.14 8.60
N ASN A 150 -6.66 -14.38 8.44
CA ASN A 150 -5.74 -14.74 9.51
C ASN A 150 -4.85 -13.56 9.96
N GLY A 151 -5.13 -12.31 9.50
CA GLY A 151 -4.41 -11.12 9.92
C GLY A 151 -3.08 -10.87 9.18
N CYS A 152 -2.85 -11.51 8.03
CA CYS A 152 -1.70 -11.17 7.18
C CYS A 152 -1.97 -9.86 6.43
N LEU A 153 -1.07 -8.88 6.57
CA LEU A 153 -1.14 -7.61 5.84
C LEU A 153 -0.73 -7.79 4.38
N LYS A 154 -1.50 -7.20 3.47
CA LYS A 154 -1.30 -7.27 2.02
C LYS A 154 -1.43 -5.89 1.37
N ILE A 155 -0.40 -5.47 0.63
CA ILE A 155 -0.41 -4.26 -0.19
C ILE A 155 -1.33 -4.49 -1.39
N SER A 156 -2.21 -3.53 -1.68
CA SER A 156 -3.18 -3.53 -2.76
C SER A 156 -3.16 -2.24 -3.56
N ASP A 157 -3.85 -2.19 -4.69
CA ASP A 157 -4.07 -1.01 -5.54
C ASP A 157 -2.79 -0.39 -6.13
N PHE A 158 -2.28 -1.05 -7.18
CA PHE A 158 -1.09 -0.61 -7.93
C PHE A 158 -1.39 0.44 -9.02
N GLY A 159 -2.55 1.09 -8.99
CA GLY A 159 -2.96 2.10 -9.98
C GLY A 159 -2.08 3.36 -10.05
N SER A 160 -1.31 3.63 -9.00
CA SER A 160 -0.33 4.71 -8.94
C SER A 160 1.12 4.25 -9.10
N ALA A 161 1.34 2.94 -9.20
CA ALA A 161 2.68 2.37 -9.21
C ALA A 161 3.51 2.81 -10.42
N GLU A 162 4.82 2.78 -10.25
CA GLU A 162 5.80 3.19 -11.25
C GLU A 162 6.95 2.19 -11.31
N CYS A 163 7.29 1.73 -12.54
CA CYS A 163 8.49 0.96 -12.77
C CYS A 163 9.68 1.92 -12.84
N PHE A 164 10.53 1.90 -11.82
CA PHE A 164 11.73 2.75 -11.75
C PHE A 164 12.99 2.04 -12.23
N ARG A 165 12.93 0.72 -12.46
CA ARG A 165 14.09 -0.06 -12.97
C ARG A 165 13.59 -1.30 -13.69
N LEU A 166 14.00 -1.49 -14.91
CA LEU A 166 13.76 -2.73 -15.64
C LEU A 166 14.75 -3.82 -15.21
N ALA A 167 14.38 -5.10 -15.39
CA ALA A 167 15.17 -6.24 -14.90
C ALA A 167 16.61 -6.29 -15.44
N TRP A 168 16.87 -5.69 -16.61
CA TRP A 168 18.20 -5.64 -17.25
C TRP A 168 18.97 -4.35 -16.98
N GLU A 169 18.42 -3.43 -16.19
CA GLU A 169 19.02 -2.13 -15.87
C GLU A 169 19.69 -2.15 -14.50
N ASN A 170 20.81 -1.43 -14.39
CA ASN A 170 21.55 -1.25 -13.15
C ASN A 170 21.36 0.16 -12.55
N HIS A 171 20.54 1.01 -13.18
CA HIS A 171 20.27 2.38 -12.70
C HIS A 171 18.78 2.57 -12.38
N THR A 172 18.51 3.48 -11.49
CA THR A 172 17.15 3.87 -11.09
C THR A 172 16.70 5.06 -11.92
N HIS A 173 15.52 4.96 -12.54
CA HIS A 173 14.84 6.08 -13.15
C HIS A 173 14.18 6.95 -12.07
N MET A 174 14.52 8.23 -12.07
CA MET A 174 13.91 9.20 -11.15
C MET A 174 12.51 9.56 -11.63
N SER A 175 11.59 9.75 -10.69
CA SER A 175 10.23 10.19 -11.01
C SER A 175 10.13 11.71 -11.08
N ARG A 176 9.20 12.19 -11.92
CA ARG A 176 8.90 13.63 -12.10
C ARG A 176 7.44 13.98 -11.84
N THR A 177 6.63 12.99 -11.52
CA THR A 177 5.18 13.19 -11.37
C THR A 177 4.76 13.00 -9.93
N ARG A 178 4.02 13.96 -9.37
CA ARG A 178 3.39 13.80 -8.06
C ARG A 178 2.21 12.85 -8.14
N ARG A 179 2.20 11.84 -7.27
CA ARG A 179 1.11 10.86 -7.13
C ARG A 179 0.89 10.53 -5.65
N GLY A 180 -0.26 9.94 -5.36
CA GLY A 180 -0.62 9.49 -4.03
C GLY A 180 -1.70 10.35 -3.36
N SER A 181 -1.99 10.03 -2.12
CA SER A 181 -3.00 10.69 -1.27
C SER A 181 -2.34 11.73 -0.37
N HIS A 182 -2.90 12.94 -0.30
CA HIS A 182 -2.28 14.15 0.30
C HIS A 182 -1.56 13.94 1.64
N PRO A 183 -2.12 13.32 2.67
CA PRO A 183 -1.41 13.16 3.95
C PRO A 183 -0.13 12.32 3.82
N PHE A 184 -0.07 11.40 2.84
CA PHE A 184 1.02 10.44 2.65
C PHE A 184 2.04 10.85 1.59
N ILE A 185 1.74 11.92 0.81
CA ILE A 185 2.68 12.46 -0.19
C ILE A 185 3.87 13.09 0.52
N SER A 186 5.07 12.70 0.13
CA SER A 186 6.33 13.21 0.69
C SER A 186 6.67 14.60 0.16
N PRO A 187 7.42 15.43 0.95
CA PRO A 187 7.68 16.82 0.61
C PRO A 187 8.43 17.02 -0.70
N GLU A 188 9.36 16.13 -1.07
CA GLU A 188 10.10 16.23 -2.33
C GLU A 188 9.19 16.17 -3.57
N GLN A 189 8.04 15.52 -3.49
CA GLN A 189 7.08 15.49 -4.59
C GLN A 189 6.43 16.87 -4.89
N TYR A 190 6.52 17.80 -3.95
CA TYR A 190 6.06 19.19 -4.14
C TYR A 190 7.18 20.13 -4.52
N LEU A 191 8.43 19.81 -4.14
CA LEU A 191 9.56 20.76 -4.15
C LEU A 191 10.60 20.43 -5.21
N CYS A 192 10.72 19.17 -5.64
CA CYS A 192 11.78 18.73 -6.56
C CYS A 192 11.23 18.42 -7.95
N GLU A 193 12.02 18.70 -8.97
CA GLU A 193 11.70 18.32 -10.35
C GLU A 193 11.83 16.80 -10.55
N GLU A 194 12.80 16.20 -9.87
CA GLU A 194 13.07 14.76 -9.91
C GLU A 194 13.31 14.24 -8.49
N PHE A 195 12.86 13.03 -8.22
CA PHE A 195 13.05 12.36 -6.92
C PHE A 195 13.04 10.85 -7.09
N ASP A 196 13.66 10.14 -6.14
CA ASP A 196 13.65 8.68 -6.08
C ASP A 196 12.28 8.17 -5.61
N PRO A 197 11.51 7.44 -6.45
CA PRO A 197 10.18 6.98 -6.09
C PRO A 197 10.16 5.95 -4.94
N ARG A 198 11.28 5.27 -4.66
CA ARG A 198 11.40 4.36 -3.51
C ARG A 198 11.29 5.09 -2.18
N LEU A 199 11.92 6.27 -2.10
CA LEU A 199 11.94 7.10 -0.88
C LEU A 199 10.60 7.76 -0.58
N VAL A 200 9.73 7.88 -1.60
CA VAL A 200 8.32 8.24 -1.44
C VAL A 200 7.56 7.15 -0.67
N ASP A 201 7.75 5.87 -1.03
CA ASP A 201 7.12 4.75 -0.34
C ASP A 201 7.62 4.63 1.12
N ILE A 202 8.90 4.91 1.37
CA ILE A 202 9.47 4.94 2.72
C ILE A 202 8.80 6.00 3.60
N TRP A 203 8.61 7.21 3.08
CA TRP A 203 7.87 8.27 3.78
C TRP A 203 6.44 7.83 4.09
N ALA A 204 5.71 7.34 3.09
CA ALA A 204 4.32 6.91 3.24
C ALA A 204 4.15 5.75 4.24
N ALA A 205 5.12 4.82 4.28
CA ALA A 205 5.15 3.74 5.28
C ALA A 205 5.31 4.28 6.71
N ALA A 206 6.19 5.27 6.92
CA ALA A 206 6.35 5.91 8.23
C ALA A 206 5.08 6.67 8.66
N MET A 207 4.44 7.38 7.74
CA MET A 207 3.15 8.02 7.99
C MET A 207 2.07 7.00 8.37
N THR A 208 2.02 5.87 7.68
CA THR A 208 1.11 4.76 8.00
C THR A 208 1.37 4.22 9.41
N TYR A 209 2.64 4.06 9.81
CA TYR A 209 2.96 3.64 11.17
C TYR A 209 2.49 4.66 12.22
N LEU A 210 2.66 5.96 11.98
CA LEU A 210 2.15 7.00 12.88
C LEU A 210 0.63 6.92 13.02
N VAL A 211 -0.09 6.72 11.91
CA VAL A 211 -1.55 6.53 11.94
C VAL A 211 -1.95 5.30 12.76
N MET A 212 -1.27 4.17 12.59
CA MET A 212 -1.50 2.97 13.41
C MET A 212 -1.32 3.25 14.91
N ARG A 213 -0.27 3.99 15.29
CA ARG A 213 0.12 4.20 16.68
C ARG A 213 -0.61 5.33 17.39
N THR A 214 -1.16 6.29 16.66
CA THR A 214 -1.79 7.49 17.24
C THR A 214 -3.27 7.62 16.87
N GLY A 215 -3.76 6.86 15.90
CA GLY A 215 -5.10 7.03 15.33
C GLY A 215 -5.30 8.36 14.59
N ARG A 216 -4.23 9.13 14.39
CA ARG A 216 -4.31 10.49 13.85
C ARG A 216 -3.33 10.68 12.70
N ILE A 217 -3.67 11.60 11.80
CA ILE A 217 -2.80 12.05 10.71
C ILE A 217 -2.03 13.27 11.20
N PRO A 218 -0.67 13.28 11.15
CA PRO A 218 0.14 14.37 11.69
C PRO A 218 -0.10 15.73 11.02
N TRP A 219 -0.27 15.74 9.71
CA TRP A 219 -0.53 16.92 8.85
C TRP A 219 -1.37 16.53 7.65
N LYS A 220 -2.03 17.50 7.04
CA LYS A 220 -2.86 17.28 5.84
C LYS A 220 -2.05 17.27 4.56
N ILE A 221 -0.94 18.03 4.53
CA ILE A 221 -0.06 18.16 3.38
C ILE A 221 1.37 18.47 3.86
N ALA A 222 2.37 17.81 3.27
CA ALA A 222 3.78 17.98 3.64
C ALA A 222 4.42 19.18 2.91
N THR A 223 3.84 20.38 3.12
CA THR A 223 4.34 21.66 2.60
C THR A 223 4.27 22.74 3.68
N ASP A 224 4.89 23.89 3.42
CA ASP A 224 4.84 25.08 4.27
C ASP A 224 3.43 25.70 4.43
N GLN A 225 2.45 25.25 3.67
CA GLN A 225 1.04 25.66 3.82
C GLN A 225 0.36 25.00 5.03
N ASP A 226 0.89 23.88 5.54
CA ASP A 226 0.36 23.18 6.71
C ASP A 226 1.15 23.56 7.96
N GLU A 227 0.45 24.07 8.99
CA GLU A 227 1.06 24.51 10.23
C GLU A 227 1.76 23.37 10.97
N SER A 228 1.10 22.23 11.10
CA SER A 228 1.68 21.06 11.78
C SER A 228 2.94 20.54 11.06
N PHE A 229 2.96 20.62 9.73
CA PHE A 229 4.17 20.24 8.98
C PHE A 229 5.30 21.27 9.17
N ARG A 230 4.98 22.58 9.19
CA ARG A 230 6.00 23.62 9.52
C ARG A 230 6.61 23.40 10.91
N ASP A 231 5.77 23.07 11.91
CA ASP A 231 6.24 22.78 13.27
C ASP A 231 7.17 21.54 13.27
N TYR A 232 6.80 20.49 12.52
CA TYR A 232 7.65 19.33 12.35
C TYR A 232 9.01 19.71 11.75
N VAL A 233 9.05 20.49 10.69
CA VAL A 233 10.30 20.95 10.05
C VAL A 233 11.14 21.78 11.03
N ALA A 234 10.52 22.73 11.74
CA ALA A 234 11.20 23.58 12.70
C ALA A 234 11.81 22.76 13.87
N ASP A 235 11.09 21.80 14.42
CA ASP A 235 11.59 20.89 15.44
C ASP A 235 12.80 20.07 14.95
N ARG A 236 12.73 19.56 13.71
CA ARG A 236 13.82 18.78 13.12
C ARG A 236 15.09 19.63 12.87
N MET A 237 14.92 20.89 12.45
CA MET A 237 16.05 21.81 12.23
C MET A 237 16.86 22.09 13.50
N VAL A 238 16.21 22.12 14.65
CA VAL A 238 16.90 22.36 15.95
C VAL A 238 17.20 21.06 16.71
N GLY A 239 17.02 19.91 16.07
CA GLY A 239 17.27 18.60 16.69
C GLY A 239 16.29 18.23 17.80
N ARG A 240 15.10 18.86 17.83
CA ARG A 240 14.06 18.59 18.81
C ARG A 240 13.16 17.46 18.32
N GLY A 241 12.61 16.68 19.26
CA GLY A 241 11.57 15.71 18.99
C GLY A 241 10.24 16.40 18.68
N HIS A 242 9.46 15.84 17.75
CA HIS A 242 8.12 16.34 17.41
C HIS A 242 7.05 15.51 18.12
N PHE A 243 6.05 16.16 18.70
CA PHE A 243 5.11 15.54 19.65
C PHE A 243 4.42 14.27 19.11
N PHE A 244 3.99 14.24 17.84
CA PHE A 244 3.38 13.04 17.23
C PHE A 244 4.30 11.81 17.26
N ILE A 245 5.61 12.02 17.08
CA ILE A 245 6.57 10.92 17.04
C ILE A 245 7.01 10.58 18.47
N GLU A 246 7.07 11.58 19.35
CA GLU A 246 7.41 11.38 20.77
C GLU A 246 6.34 10.60 21.56
N GLU A 247 5.09 10.55 21.07
CA GLU A 247 4.05 9.65 21.61
C GLU A 247 4.40 8.16 21.44
N ILE A 248 5.28 7.81 20.52
CA ILE A 248 5.78 6.44 20.35
C ILE A 248 6.73 6.13 21.51
N CYS A 249 6.32 5.27 22.43
CA CYS A 249 7.09 4.96 23.63
C CYS A 249 8.42 4.25 23.35
N ASN A 250 8.48 3.40 22.31
CA ASN A 250 9.68 2.64 21.98
C ASN A 250 10.71 3.52 21.26
N MET A 251 11.87 3.73 21.90
CA MET A 251 12.94 4.55 21.34
C MET A 251 13.55 3.99 20.06
N ALA A 252 13.58 2.67 19.89
CA ALA A 252 14.17 2.06 18.69
C ALA A 252 13.28 2.29 17.47
N SER A 253 11.95 2.09 17.59
CA SER A 253 10.99 2.41 16.52
C SER A 253 10.98 3.91 16.21
N ARG A 254 10.98 4.76 17.25
CA ARG A 254 11.00 6.22 17.11
C ARG A 254 12.18 6.73 16.27
N ARG A 255 13.38 6.20 16.51
CA ARG A 255 14.59 6.55 15.74
C ARG A 255 14.45 6.19 14.26
N VAL A 256 13.92 5.01 13.96
CA VAL A 256 13.69 4.56 12.59
C VAL A 256 12.64 5.44 11.91
N ILE A 257 11.53 5.74 12.58
CA ILE A 257 10.48 6.62 12.03
C ILE A 257 11.03 8.02 11.74
N TYR A 258 11.85 8.60 12.63
CA TYR A 258 12.52 9.87 12.34
C TYR A 258 13.44 9.80 11.12
N SER A 259 14.18 8.71 10.93
CA SER A 259 15.04 8.56 9.75
C SER A 259 14.24 8.43 8.46
N MET A 260 13.10 7.73 8.49
CA MET A 260 12.20 7.57 7.34
C MET A 260 11.48 8.88 6.97
N LEU A 261 11.19 9.73 7.96
CA LEU A 261 10.58 11.04 7.79
C LEU A 261 11.62 12.17 7.63
N ASN A 262 12.85 11.84 7.24
CA ASN A 262 13.85 12.87 6.98
C ASN A 262 13.40 13.79 5.85
N ILE A 263 13.46 15.12 6.08
CA ILE A 263 13.09 16.14 5.08
C ILE A 263 14.03 16.08 3.88
N GLU A 264 15.34 15.90 4.12
CA GLU A 264 16.32 15.60 3.08
C GLU A 264 16.11 14.15 2.62
N TYR A 265 15.27 13.94 1.60
CA TYR A 265 14.82 12.59 1.20
C TYR A 265 15.96 11.63 0.89
N VAL A 266 17.09 12.11 0.35
CA VAL A 266 18.29 11.29 0.05
C VAL A 266 18.95 10.68 1.29
N ARG A 267 18.62 11.17 2.48
CA ARG A 267 19.09 10.62 3.77
C ARG A 267 18.14 9.60 4.37
N ARG A 268 17.00 9.35 3.76
CA ARG A 268 16.09 8.28 4.21
C ARG A 268 16.73 6.92 3.97
N PRO A 269 16.58 5.98 4.90
CA PRO A 269 17.07 4.62 4.70
C PRO A 269 16.25 3.90 3.61
N MET A 270 16.86 2.98 2.90
CA MET A 270 16.17 2.06 2.01
C MET A 270 15.41 0.98 2.80
N SER A 271 14.49 0.29 2.14
CA SER A 271 13.67 -0.77 2.78
C SER A 271 14.50 -1.86 3.44
N THR A 272 15.62 -2.25 2.85
CA THR A 272 16.58 -3.24 3.41
C THR A 272 17.17 -2.75 4.72
N GLU A 273 17.64 -1.49 4.79
CA GLU A 273 18.25 -0.91 5.99
C GLU A 273 17.23 -0.78 7.14
N ILE A 274 15.95 -0.52 6.80
CA ILE A 274 14.87 -0.47 7.78
C ILE A 274 14.59 -1.87 8.33
N LEU A 275 14.53 -2.90 7.47
CA LEU A 275 14.36 -4.28 7.88
C LEU A 275 15.53 -4.79 8.74
N ASP A 276 16.74 -4.32 8.49
CA ASP A 276 17.95 -4.65 9.25
C ASP A 276 18.06 -3.87 10.57
N SER A 277 17.17 -2.90 10.80
CA SER A 277 17.14 -2.17 12.07
C SER A 277 16.91 -3.10 13.25
N ARG A 278 17.55 -2.81 14.39
CA ARG A 278 17.35 -3.56 15.62
C ARG A 278 15.87 -3.69 16.00
N TRP A 279 15.08 -2.63 15.80
CA TRP A 279 13.66 -2.65 16.06
C TRP A 279 12.95 -3.76 15.27
N LEU A 280 13.09 -3.79 13.94
CA LEU A 280 12.40 -4.80 13.13
C LEU A 280 13.01 -6.20 13.27
N GLN A 281 14.30 -6.33 13.58
CA GLN A 281 14.90 -7.62 13.86
C GLN A 281 14.33 -8.24 15.15
N GLU A 282 14.12 -7.44 16.20
CA GLU A 282 13.53 -7.88 17.48
C GLU A 282 11.99 -7.99 17.42
N THR A 283 11.32 -7.36 16.44
CA THR A 283 9.86 -7.42 16.28
C THR A 283 9.42 -8.83 15.91
N LYS A 284 8.56 -9.41 16.76
CA LYS A 284 7.90 -10.69 16.48
C LYS A 284 6.76 -10.49 15.50
N THR A 285 6.73 -11.26 14.42
CA THR A 285 5.57 -11.34 13.54
C THR A 285 4.62 -12.44 14.02
N CYS A 286 3.32 -12.24 13.81
CA CYS A 286 2.33 -13.27 14.08
C CYS A 286 2.52 -14.49 13.16
N THR A 287 1.94 -15.63 13.52
CA THR A 287 2.02 -16.86 12.71
C THR A 287 1.42 -16.71 11.31
N ALA A 288 0.48 -15.80 11.14
CA ALA A 288 -0.11 -15.44 9.85
C ALA A 288 0.94 -14.88 8.84
N ALA A 289 1.93 -14.13 9.35
CA ALA A 289 2.99 -13.54 8.53
C ALA A 289 4.05 -14.57 8.06
N GLY A 290 4.01 -15.79 8.59
CA GLY A 290 4.94 -16.88 8.25
C GLY A 290 4.32 -18.04 7.49
N SER A 291 3.00 -18.07 7.30
CA SER A 291 2.35 -19.14 6.56
C SER A 291 2.56 -18.98 5.07
N ARG A 292 3.29 -19.93 4.46
CA ARG A 292 3.34 -20.04 2.99
C ARG A 292 1.90 -20.24 2.47
N PRO A 293 1.51 -19.60 1.35
CA PRO A 293 0.24 -19.93 0.71
C PRO A 293 0.24 -21.42 0.34
N LEU A 294 -0.86 -22.10 0.69
CA LEU A 294 -1.16 -23.47 0.27
C LEU A 294 -1.46 -23.51 -1.23
#